data_bb3f1f0bc54ce604a1c2700127f6e303
#
_entry.id   bb3f1f0bc54ce604a1c2700127f6e303
#
_cell.length_a   1.000
_cell.length_b   1.000
_cell.length_c   1.000
_cell.angle_alpha   90.00
_cell.angle_beta   90.00
_cell.angle_gamma   90.00
#
_symmetry.space_group_name_H-M   'P 1'
#
loop_
_entity.id
_entity.type
_entity.pdbx_description
1 polymer ?
#
loop_
_entity_poly.entity_id
_entity_poly.type
_entity_poly.pdbx_seq_one_letter_code
_entity_poly.pdbx_strand_id
1 'polypeptide(L)'
;VVELMEIFSKEGVKKLRVNCTRHAAEGYIKEIQAFYKIWGNTFDLILDMPIPKKKIRVFYEWKGQELKVAPDAIYSISKKNGLMRQHTDMYVENNNFDKLFSLPIGTVLTVGENHAVVRLEDKTEDEIFVKAMGKGIVPYGKYITAPGMKFIECEEEVIDEYVRVTEAVPCYGVALSFVESAEEVEMIRRKLGTGIRLIAKIETLKGVENIDKIMNVSDEIMIARGDLLINTGYEFFARACNMLSASCEKAKKKYYIATGILESFRIENMKPSRSELCEIYNLFQYTNADMVIEHNKCRTKLQVVELLNIINKVHG
;
A
#
# COMPACT_ATOMS: atom_id res chain seq x y z
N VAL A 1 -1.59 18.90 14.34
CA VAL A 1 -0.38 18.34 13.70
C VAL A 1 0.86 18.66 14.50
N VAL A 2 1.16 19.96 14.83
CA VAL A 2 2.37 20.37 15.55
C VAL A 2 2.57 19.62 16.86
N GLU A 3 1.58 19.61 17.73
CA GLU A 3 1.64 18.91 19.03
C GLU A 3 1.86 17.38 18.90
N LEU A 4 1.37 16.76 17.81
CA LEU A 4 1.61 15.35 17.54
C LEU A 4 3.06 15.08 17.15
N MET A 5 3.66 15.97 16.37
CA MET A 5 5.07 15.90 16.00
C MET A 5 6.00 16.10 17.21
N GLU A 6 5.61 16.97 18.16
CA GLU A 6 6.33 17.09 19.44
C GLU A 6 6.35 15.80 20.25
N ILE A 7 5.20 15.08 20.27
CA ILE A 7 5.12 13.78 20.90
C ILE A 7 6.04 12.79 20.21
N PHE A 8 5.97 12.69 18.88
CA PHE A 8 6.84 11.78 18.12
C PHE A 8 8.33 12.04 18.38
N SER A 9 8.74 13.31 18.40
CA SER A 9 10.12 13.69 18.69
C SER A 9 10.53 13.28 20.10
N LYS A 10 9.69 13.52 21.12
CA LYS A 10 9.95 13.13 22.51
C LYS A 10 10.03 11.63 22.71
N GLU A 11 9.20 10.87 22.03
CA GLU A 11 9.16 9.40 22.08
C GLU A 11 10.19 8.73 21.15
N GLY A 12 11.12 9.50 20.59
CA GLY A 12 12.25 8.97 19.83
C GLY A 12 11.92 8.53 18.40
N VAL A 13 10.76 8.86 17.86
CA VAL A 13 10.44 8.59 16.45
C VAL A 13 11.35 9.45 15.56
N LYS A 14 12.10 8.79 14.67
CA LYS A 14 13.06 9.47 13.79
C LYS A 14 12.57 9.59 12.35
N LYS A 15 11.75 8.66 11.88
CA LYS A 15 11.31 8.60 10.49
C LYS A 15 9.80 8.76 10.38
N LEU A 16 9.37 9.51 9.39
CA LEU A 16 7.96 9.69 9.04
C LEU A 16 7.74 9.30 7.60
N ARG A 17 6.75 8.45 7.35
CA ARG A 17 6.30 8.10 6.00
C ARG A 17 5.18 9.05 5.57
N VAL A 18 5.38 9.71 4.46
CA VAL A 18 4.39 10.61 3.83
C VAL A 18 3.79 9.90 2.61
N ASN A 19 2.48 9.70 2.63
CA ASN A 19 1.77 9.12 1.48
C ASN A 19 1.51 10.20 0.42
N CYS A 20 2.22 10.13 -0.70
CA CYS A 20 2.19 11.10 -1.80
C CYS A 20 1.18 10.72 -2.91
N THR A 21 0.11 9.98 -2.59
CA THR A 21 -0.87 9.50 -3.60
C THR A 21 -2.16 10.34 -3.67
N ARG A 22 -2.29 11.39 -2.84
CA ARG A 22 -3.56 12.12 -2.66
C ARG A 22 -3.67 13.43 -3.45
N HIS A 23 -2.54 14.03 -3.81
CA HIS A 23 -2.44 15.32 -4.46
C HIS A 23 -1.47 15.26 -5.64
N ALA A 24 -1.46 16.27 -6.48
CA ALA A 24 -0.39 16.48 -7.45
C ALA A 24 0.93 16.86 -6.76
N ALA A 25 2.06 16.68 -7.44
CA ALA A 25 3.41 16.93 -6.91
C ALA A 25 3.57 18.30 -6.23
N GLU A 26 3.02 19.37 -6.80
CA GLU A 26 3.07 20.73 -6.25
C GLU A 26 2.44 20.85 -4.86
N GLY A 27 1.35 20.08 -4.60
CA GLY A 27 0.70 20.03 -3.29
C GLY A 27 1.65 19.50 -2.22
N TYR A 28 2.29 18.35 -2.50
CA TYR A 28 3.26 17.74 -1.59
C TYR A 28 4.50 18.58 -1.39
N ILE A 29 5.03 19.19 -2.44
CA ILE A 29 6.19 20.08 -2.35
C ILE A 29 5.91 21.20 -1.33
N LYS A 30 4.77 21.89 -1.45
CA LYS A 30 4.37 22.95 -0.52
C LYS A 30 4.21 22.45 0.92
N GLU A 31 3.54 21.33 1.11
CA GLU A 31 3.33 20.72 2.44
C GLU A 31 4.64 20.31 3.11
N ILE A 32 5.54 19.65 2.37
CA ILE A 32 6.84 19.21 2.87
C ILE A 32 7.75 20.42 3.15
N GLN A 33 7.75 21.43 2.30
CA GLN A 33 8.49 22.68 2.56
C GLN A 33 7.98 23.40 3.82
N ALA A 34 6.65 23.45 4.03
CA ALA A 34 6.07 23.99 5.25
C ALA A 34 6.43 23.17 6.48
N PHE A 35 6.47 21.85 6.36
CA PHE A 35 6.94 20.95 7.41
C PHE A 35 8.39 21.24 7.82
N TYR A 36 9.32 21.34 6.86
CA TYR A 36 10.72 21.61 7.15
C TYR A 36 10.98 23.01 7.72
N LYS A 37 10.14 24.00 7.41
CA LYS A 37 10.21 25.34 8.04
C LYS A 37 9.96 25.29 9.55
N ILE A 38 9.13 24.33 10.01
CA ILE A 38 8.78 24.20 11.43
C ILE A 38 9.74 23.24 12.16
N TRP A 39 10.06 22.11 11.53
CA TRP A 39 10.72 20.96 12.18
C TRP A 39 12.20 20.81 11.78
N GLY A 40 12.67 21.52 10.75
CA GLY A 40 14.04 21.35 10.24
C GLY A 40 14.33 19.87 9.95
N ASN A 41 15.49 19.41 10.38
CA ASN A 41 15.93 18.01 10.20
C ASN A 41 15.60 17.11 11.40
N THR A 42 14.56 17.44 12.18
CA THR A 42 14.14 16.61 13.33
C THR A 42 13.71 15.21 12.90
N PHE A 43 13.12 15.11 11.73
CA PHE A 43 12.61 13.85 11.18
C PHE A 43 13.14 13.59 9.77
N ASP A 44 13.45 12.32 9.51
CA ASP A 44 13.72 11.81 8.17
C ASP A 44 12.39 11.49 7.47
N LEU A 45 12.12 12.08 6.32
CA LEU A 45 10.90 11.84 5.55
C LEU A 45 11.13 10.74 4.52
N ILE A 46 10.30 9.69 4.57
CA ILE A 46 10.16 8.69 3.51
C ILE A 46 8.94 9.07 2.67
N LEU A 47 9.16 9.36 1.39
CA LEU A 47 8.09 9.72 0.47
C LEU A 47 7.56 8.44 -0.19
N ASP A 48 6.34 8.04 0.16
CA ASP A 48 5.65 6.92 -0.49
C ASP A 48 4.91 7.42 -1.72
N MET A 49 5.60 7.29 -2.84
CA MET A 49 5.19 7.88 -4.11
C MET A 49 4.07 7.07 -4.79
N PRO A 50 3.29 7.72 -5.68
CA PRO A 50 2.28 7.03 -6.48
C PRO A 50 2.89 5.84 -7.22
N ILE A 51 2.08 4.81 -7.48
CA ILE A 51 2.52 3.65 -8.24
C ILE A 51 2.73 4.07 -9.69
N PRO A 52 3.92 3.82 -10.27
CA PRO A 52 4.13 4.08 -11.69
C PRO A 52 3.37 3.10 -12.60
N LYS A 53 2.74 2.07 -12.04
CA LYS A 53 1.94 1.07 -12.75
C LYS A 53 0.46 1.37 -12.66
N LYS A 54 -0.27 1.25 -13.76
CA LYS A 54 -1.73 1.43 -13.77
C LYS A 54 -2.42 0.29 -13.04
N LYS A 55 -3.13 0.62 -11.96
CA LYS A 55 -4.13 -0.26 -11.35
C LYS A 55 -5.45 -0.16 -12.11
N ILE A 56 -6.14 -1.29 -12.28
CA ILE A 56 -7.49 -1.30 -12.82
C ILE A 56 -8.42 -0.64 -11.81
N ARG A 57 -9.09 0.44 -12.21
CA ARG A 57 -10.02 1.17 -11.34
C ARG A 57 -11.44 0.89 -11.75
N VAL A 58 -12.31 0.70 -10.76
CA VAL A 58 -13.76 0.55 -10.96
C VAL A 58 -14.47 1.86 -10.72
N PHE A 59 -15.43 2.15 -11.60
CA PHE A 59 -16.26 3.33 -11.59
C PHE A 59 -17.73 2.92 -11.69
N TYR A 60 -18.64 3.84 -11.35
CA TYR A 60 -20.09 3.69 -11.51
C TYR A 60 -20.73 5.05 -11.78
N GLU A 61 -21.99 5.08 -12.23
CA GLU A 61 -22.61 6.33 -12.72
C GLU A 61 -22.79 7.41 -11.63
N TRP A 62 -23.09 7.01 -10.42
CA TRP A 62 -23.50 7.95 -9.36
C TRP A 62 -22.30 8.49 -8.57
N LYS A 63 -21.62 9.49 -9.13
CA LYS A 63 -20.60 10.25 -8.40
C LYS A 63 -21.22 10.84 -7.12
N GLY A 64 -20.67 10.46 -5.96
CA GLY A 64 -21.08 10.99 -4.66
C GLY A 64 -21.96 10.05 -3.82
N GLN A 65 -22.36 8.89 -4.35
CA GLN A 65 -22.95 7.81 -3.57
C GLN A 65 -21.97 6.63 -3.55
N GLU A 66 -21.87 5.95 -2.41
CA GLU A 66 -21.06 4.73 -2.28
C GLU A 66 -21.88 3.53 -2.80
N LEU A 67 -21.31 2.74 -3.71
CA LEU A 67 -21.92 1.48 -4.11
C LEU A 67 -21.80 0.46 -2.96
N LYS A 68 -22.91 0.22 -2.27
CA LYS A 68 -22.98 -0.80 -1.21
C LYS A 68 -23.26 -2.16 -1.83
N VAL A 69 -22.43 -3.14 -1.51
CA VAL A 69 -22.63 -4.52 -1.97
C VAL A 69 -23.21 -5.37 -0.85
N ALA A 70 -24.21 -6.16 -1.21
CA ALA A 70 -24.88 -7.10 -0.30
C ALA A 70 -24.31 -8.51 -0.48
N PRO A 71 -24.23 -9.33 0.59
CA PRO A 71 -23.77 -10.72 0.48
C PRO A 71 -24.59 -11.48 -0.54
N ASP A 72 -23.92 -12.33 -1.32
CA ASP A 72 -24.49 -13.18 -2.36
C ASP A 72 -25.14 -12.47 -3.55
N ALA A 73 -25.23 -11.13 -3.56
CA ALA A 73 -25.72 -10.38 -4.71
C ALA A 73 -24.70 -10.41 -5.86
N ILE A 74 -25.22 -10.44 -7.09
CA ILE A 74 -24.41 -10.42 -8.31
C ILE A 74 -24.39 -9.00 -8.86
N TYR A 75 -23.20 -8.55 -9.26
CA TYR A 75 -22.95 -7.24 -9.85
C TYR A 75 -22.24 -7.42 -11.19
N SER A 76 -22.53 -6.53 -12.14
CA SER A 76 -21.88 -6.52 -13.43
C SER A 76 -20.74 -5.50 -13.50
N ILE A 77 -19.67 -5.84 -14.23
CA ILE A 77 -18.56 -4.96 -14.58
C ILE A 77 -18.42 -4.95 -16.09
N SER A 78 -18.58 -3.81 -16.73
CA SER A 78 -18.48 -3.65 -18.19
C SER A 78 -17.30 -2.78 -18.62
N LYS A 79 -17.04 -2.78 -19.93
CA LYS A 79 -16.17 -1.78 -20.58
C LYS A 79 -16.84 -0.40 -20.53
N LYS A 80 -16.04 0.65 -20.33
CA LYS A 80 -16.49 2.04 -20.50
C LYS A 80 -16.68 2.34 -22.00
N ASN A 81 -17.75 1.86 -22.60
CA ASN A 81 -18.16 2.28 -23.93
C ASN A 81 -19.10 3.49 -23.81
N GLY A 82 -19.03 4.46 -24.72
CA GLY A 82 -19.81 5.71 -24.69
C GLY A 82 -21.34 5.56 -24.67
N LEU A 83 -21.85 4.34 -24.72
CA LEU A 83 -23.22 3.93 -24.46
C LEU A 83 -23.20 3.01 -23.25
N MET A 84 -23.33 3.58 -22.03
CA MET A 84 -23.54 2.77 -20.83
C MET A 84 -24.88 2.02 -21.01
N ARG A 85 -24.85 0.70 -20.89
CA ARG A 85 -26.08 -0.10 -20.85
C ARG A 85 -26.87 0.28 -19.59
N GLN A 86 -28.17 0.39 -19.68
CA GLN A 86 -29.08 0.85 -18.62
C GLN A 86 -29.03 0.04 -17.31
N HIS A 87 -28.16 -0.99 -17.21
CA HIS A 87 -28.13 -1.95 -16.07
C HIS A 87 -26.72 -2.38 -15.66
N THR A 88 -25.67 -1.65 -16.00
CA THR A 88 -24.31 -1.98 -15.54
C THR A 88 -24.04 -1.35 -14.17
N ASP A 89 -23.67 -2.17 -13.17
CA ASP A 89 -23.38 -1.68 -11.83
C ASP A 89 -22.04 -0.94 -11.76
N MET A 90 -21.03 -1.46 -12.45
CA MET A 90 -19.66 -0.94 -12.45
C MET A 90 -19.07 -0.97 -13.85
N TYR A 91 -18.08 -0.12 -14.10
CA TYR A 91 -17.31 -0.15 -15.34
C TYR A 91 -15.82 0.09 -15.08
N VAL A 92 -15.00 -0.38 -16.00
CA VAL A 92 -13.56 -0.15 -16.06
C VAL A 92 -13.17 0.44 -17.41
N GLU A 93 -12.03 1.10 -17.50
CA GLU A 93 -11.50 1.60 -18.77
C GLU A 93 -11.25 0.44 -19.75
N ASN A 94 -11.49 0.66 -21.05
CA ASN A 94 -11.55 -0.39 -22.07
C ASN A 94 -10.30 -1.29 -22.11
N ASN A 95 -9.10 -0.71 -22.07
CA ASN A 95 -7.82 -1.43 -22.06
C ASN A 95 -7.55 -2.23 -20.78
N ASN A 96 -8.34 -2.03 -19.74
CA ASN A 96 -8.25 -2.75 -18.48
C ASN A 96 -9.26 -3.90 -18.36
N PHE A 97 -10.33 -3.86 -19.12
CA PHE A 97 -11.36 -4.89 -19.09
C PHE A 97 -10.83 -6.25 -19.50
N ASP A 98 -10.03 -6.32 -20.56
CA ASP A 98 -9.51 -7.58 -21.10
C ASP A 98 -8.63 -8.32 -20.07
N LYS A 99 -7.99 -7.60 -19.15
CA LYS A 99 -7.22 -8.19 -18.04
C LYS A 99 -8.12 -8.84 -17.00
N LEU A 100 -9.22 -8.18 -16.62
CA LEU A 100 -10.22 -8.80 -15.75
C LEU A 100 -10.91 -9.98 -16.45
N PHE A 101 -11.20 -9.82 -17.72
CA PHE A 101 -11.86 -10.84 -18.54
C PHE A 101 -10.98 -12.11 -18.67
N SER A 102 -9.66 -11.98 -18.70
CA SER A 102 -8.73 -13.12 -18.79
C SER A 102 -8.65 -13.97 -17.53
N LEU A 103 -9.10 -13.47 -16.37
CA LEU A 103 -9.05 -14.21 -15.11
C LEU A 103 -9.98 -15.43 -15.14
N PRO A 104 -9.62 -16.55 -14.52
CA PRO A 104 -10.50 -17.73 -14.43
C PRO A 104 -11.80 -17.45 -13.65
N ILE A 105 -12.90 -18.09 -14.05
CA ILE A 105 -14.12 -18.13 -13.23
C ILE A 105 -13.76 -18.71 -11.85
N GLY A 106 -14.38 -18.19 -10.80
CA GLY A 106 -14.06 -18.52 -9.41
C GLY A 106 -12.96 -17.64 -8.79
N THR A 107 -12.26 -16.82 -9.60
CA THR A 107 -11.24 -15.90 -9.07
C THR A 107 -11.85 -14.91 -8.06
N VAL A 108 -11.23 -14.81 -6.90
CA VAL A 108 -11.61 -13.83 -5.88
C VAL A 108 -10.93 -12.49 -6.18
N LEU A 109 -11.74 -11.46 -6.30
CA LEU A 109 -11.32 -10.09 -6.57
C LEU A 109 -11.53 -9.25 -5.32
N THR A 110 -10.60 -8.35 -5.05
CA THR A 110 -10.70 -7.39 -3.94
C THR A 110 -10.76 -5.97 -4.48
N VAL A 111 -11.71 -5.17 -3.98
CA VAL A 111 -11.81 -3.75 -4.31
C VAL A 111 -11.20 -2.92 -3.19
N GLY A 112 -10.22 -2.09 -3.54
CA GLY A 112 -9.45 -1.31 -2.58
C GLY A 112 -8.76 -2.20 -1.53
N GLU A 113 -8.55 -1.66 -0.35
CA GLU A 113 -7.95 -2.39 0.79
C GLU A 113 -9.03 -3.19 1.55
N ASN A 114 -9.59 -4.23 0.93
CA ASN A 114 -10.71 -5.04 1.48
C ASN A 114 -12.03 -4.28 1.70
N HIS A 115 -12.30 -3.23 0.94
CA HIS A 115 -13.59 -2.52 1.00
C HIS A 115 -14.76 -3.39 0.51
N ALA A 116 -14.51 -4.20 -0.51
CA ALA A 116 -15.42 -5.24 -0.96
C ALA A 116 -14.62 -6.42 -1.53
N VAL A 117 -15.10 -7.64 -1.26
CA VAL A 117 -14.55 -8.87 -1.82
C VAL A 117 -15.62 -9.52 -2.66
N VAL A 118 -15.30 -9.82 -3.92
CA VAL A 118 -16.24 -10.39 -4.89
C VAL A 118 -15.59 -11.58 -5.59
N ARG A 119 -16.38 -12.54 -6.02
CA ARG A 119 -15.92 -13.70 -6.80
C ARG A 119 -16.45 -13.62 -8.22
N LEU A 120 -15.59 -13.87 -9.19
CA LEU A 120 -15.94 -13.95 -10.60
C LEU A 120 -16.80 -15.19 -10.85
N GLU A 121 -18.06 -15.00 -11.25
CA GLU A 121 -19.03 -16.08 -11.45
C GLU A 121 -19.25 -16.41 -12.93
N ASP A 122 -19.31 -15.40 -13.79
CA ASP A 122 -19.63 -15.58 -15.19
C ASP A 122 -19.08 -14.43 -16.05
N LYS A 123 -19.07 -14.63 -17.37
CA LYS A 123 -18.60 -13.68 -18.37
C LYS A 123 -19.46 -13.76 -19.63
N THR A 124 -19.74 -12.60 -20.18
CA THR A 124 -20.23 -12.45 -21.57
C THR A 124 -19.20 -11.67 -22.37
N GLU A 125 -19.42 -11.44 -23.66
CA GLU A 125 -18.49 -10.71 -24.53
C GLU A 125 -18.12 -9.32 -24.00
N ASP A 126 -19.05 -8.61 -23.34
CA ASP A 126 -18.90 -7.23 -22.90
C ASP A 126 -18.97 -7.02 -21.38
N GLU A 127 -19.29 -8.05 -20.61
CA GLU A 127 -19.52 -7.95 -19.17
C GLU A 127 -18.92 -9.10 -18.40
N ILE A 128 -18.53 -8.80 -17.18
CA ILE A 128 -18.08 -9.75 -16.17
C ILE A 128 -19.08 -9.70 -15.02
N PHE A 129 -19.55 -10.84 -14.56
CA PHE A 129 -20.44 -10.96 -13.41
C PHE A 129 -19.69 -11.41 -12.18
N VAL A 130 -19.83 -10.65 -11.11
CA VAL A 130 -19.14 -10.92 -9.84
C VAL A 130 -20.15 -11.04 -8.71
N LYS A 131 -19.97 -12.03 -7.86
CA LYS A 131 -20.79 -12.26 -6.67
C LYS A 131 -20.12 -11.70 -5.44
N ALA A 132 -20.81 -10.87 -4.66
CA ALA A 132 -20.27 -10.34 -3.42
C ALA A 132 -20.17 -11.44 -2.35
N MET A 133 -18.97 -11.61 -1.76
CA MET A 133 -18.69 -12.62 -0.74
C MET A 133 -19.08 -12.17 0.68
N GLY A 134 -19.45 -10.90 0.84
CA GLY A 134 -19.86 -10.31 2.10
C GLY A 134 -20.42 -8.91 1.92
N LYS A 135 -20.81 -8.28 3.02
CA LYS A 135 -21.15 -6.85 3.01
C LYS A 135 -19.88 -6.02 2.74
N GLY A 136 -20.00 -5.03 1.88
CA GLY A 136 -18.89 -4.15 1.56
C GLY A 136 -19.35 -2.85 0.93
N ILE A 137 -18.38 -2.00 0.66
CA ILE A 137 -18.57 -0.74 -0.06
C ILE A 137 -17.54 -0.72 -1.18
N VAL A 138 -17.96 -0.41 -2.39
CA VAL A 138 -17.07 -0.13 -3.51
C VAL A 138 -16.93 1.40 -3.63
N PRO A 139 -15.81 2.00 -3.17
CA PRO A 139 -15.63 3.44 -3.32
C PRO A 139 -15.33 3.79 -4.78
N TYR A 140 -15.87 4.90 -5.26
CA TYR A 140 -15.69 5.37 -6.63
C TYR A 140 -14.20 5.54 -7.00
N GLY A 141 -13.79 4.98 -8.13
CA GLY A 141 -12.42 5.08 -8.63
C GLY A 141 -11.37 4.28 -7.85
N LYS A 142 -11.80 3.40 -6.95
CA LYS A 142 -10.86 2.48 -6.28
C LYS A 142 -10.43 1.36 -7.22
N TYR A 143 -9.24 0.85 -6.96
CA TYR A 143 -8.70 -0.25 -7.76
C TYR A 143 -9.34 -1.59 -7.39
N ILE A 144 -9.42 -2.47 -8.39
CA ILE A 144 -9.78 -3.87 -8.24
C ILE A 144 -8.54 -4.73 -8.55
N THR A 145 -8.32 -5.76 -7.77
CA THR A 145 -7.15 -6.65 -7.91
C THR A 145 -7.50 -8.10 -7.57
N ALA A 146 -6.68 -9.02 -8.02
CA ALA A 146 -6.74 -10.43 -7.70
C ALA A 146 -5.33 -11.01 -7.51
N PRO A 147 -5.16 -12.11 -6.77
CA PRO A 147 -3.90 -12.82 -6.70
C PRO A 147 -3.37 -13.16 -8.10
N GLY A 148 -2.11 -12.87 -8.38
CA GLY A 148 -1.47 -13.14 -9.67
C GLY A 148 -1.87 -12.20 -10.82
N MET A 149 -2.69 -11.17 -10.58
CA MET A 149 -3.04 -10.20 -11.62
C MET A 149 -1.83 -9.36 -12.01
N LYS A 150 -1.54 -9.30 -13.32
CA LYS A 150 -0.42 -8.51 -13.86
C LYS A 150 -0.80 -7.03 -13.90
N PHE A 151 0.06 -6.18 -13.35
CA PHE A 151 -0.05 -4.74 -13.49
C PHE A 151 0.35 -4.28 -14.89
N ILE A 152 -0.12 -3.09 -15.28
CA ILE A 152 0.28 -2.45 -16.54
C ILE A 152 1.70 -1.89 -16.38
N GLU A 153 2.42 -1.77 -17.48
CA GLU A 153 3.78 -1.22 -17.53
C GLU A 153 3.88 0.17 -16.87
N CYS A 154 5.08 0.47 -16.41
CA CYS A 154 5.42 1.69 -15.71
C CYS A 154 5.20 2.95 -16.58
N GLU A 155 4.52 3.95 -16.07
CA GLU A 155 4.35 5.25 -16.71
C GLU A 155 5.56 6.15 -16.39
N GLU A 156 6.34 6.50 -17.39
CA GLU A 156 7.52 7.36 -17.23
C GLU A 156 7.14 8.73 -16.62
N GLU A 157 5.98 9.27 -16.99
CA GLU A 157 5.45 10.54 -16.47
C GLU A 157 5.31 10.55 -14.94
N VAL A 158 4.91 9.42 -14.36
CA VAL A 158 4.81 9.28 -12.89
C VAL A 158 6.21 9.30 -12.26
N ILE A 159 7.21 8.71 -12.93
CA ILE A 159 8.60 8.76 -12.44
C ILE A 159 9.16 10.18 -12.54
N ASP A 160 8.81 10.95 -13.56
CA ASP A 160 9.22 12.35 -13.68
C ASP A 160 8.63 13.21 -12.55
N GLU A 161 7.43 12.87 -12.04
CA GLU A 161 6.91 13.48 -10.81
C GLU A 161 7.77 13.14 -9.59
N TYR A 162 8.33 11.93 -9.49
CA TYR A 162 9.26 11.58 -8.40
C TYR A 162 10.49 12.47 -8.42
N VAL A 163 11.10 12.64 -9.61
CA VAL A 163 12.26 13.52 -9.79
C VAL A 163 11.92 14.92 -9.33
N ARG A 164 10.84 15.50 -9.83
CA ARG A 164 10.40 16.85 -9.49
C ARG A 164 10.19 17.07 -7.99
N VAL A 165 9.58 16.09 -7.29
CA VAL A 165 9.38 16.19 -5.83
C VAL A 165 10.70 16.08 -5.09
N THR A 166 11.56 15.13 -5.43
CA THR A 166 12.83 14.89 -4.72
C THR A 166 13.88 15.97 -4.97
N GLU A 167 13.82 16.67 -6.09
CA GLU A 167 14.65 17.86 -6.35
C GLU A 167 14.18 19.10 -5.57
N ALA A 168 12.87 19.21 -5.34
CA ALA A 168 12.26 20.38 -4.71
C ALA A 168 12.28 20.34 -3.17
N VAL A 169 12.39 19.14 -2.56
CA VAL A 169 12.35 18.98 -1.10
C VAL A 169 13.36 17.93 -0.63
N PRO A 170 14.00 18.13 0.55
CA PRO A 170 14.82 17.09 1.13
C PRO A 170 13.97 15.90 1.56
N CYS A 171 14.50 14.69 1.39
CA CYS A 171 13.90 13.48 1.91
C CYS A 171 14.97 12.43 2.23
N TYR A 172 14.64 11.51 3.13
CA TYR A 172 15.49 10.36 3.46
C TYR A 172 15.53 9.38 2.30
N GLY A 173 14.40 9.14 1.68
CA GLY A 173 14.25 8.23 0.56
C GLY A 173 12.84 8.17 0.00
N VAL A 174 12.71 7.44 -1.10
CA VAL A 174 11.46 7.22 -1.83
C VAL A 174 11.06 5.76 -1.71
N ALA A 175 9.84 5.50 -1.25
CA ALA A 175 9.24 4.17 -1.22
C ALA A 175 8.52 3.91 -2.55
N LEU A 176 8.95 2.85 -3.24
CA LEU A 176 8.49 2.45 -4.56
C LEU A 176 7.43 1.37 -4.43
N SER A 177 6.21 1.64 -4.81
CA SER A 177 5.10 0.70 -4.69
C SER A 177 5.14 -0.39 -5.76
N PHE A 178 4.75 -1.61 -5.41
CA PHE A 178 4.57 -2.76 -6.30
C PHE A 178 5.82 -3.13 -7.11
N VAL A 179 6.98 -3.11 -6.47
CA VAL A 179 8.23 -3.55 -7.10
C VAL A 179 8.20 -5.06 -7.32
N GLU A 180 8.42 -5.49 -8.55
CA GLU A 180 8.40 -6.89 -8.98
C GLU A 180 9.71 -7.36 -9.60
N SER A 181 10.60 -6.44 -9.95
CA SER A 181 11.89 -6.79 -10.56
C SER A 181 12.99 -5.78 -10.23
N ALA A 182 14.24 -6.20 -10.43
CA ALA A 182 15.40 -5.35 -10.27
C ALA A 182 15.43 -4.24 -11.32
N GLU A 183 15.02 -4.55 -12.55
CA GLU A 183 15.02 -3.64 -13.69
C GLU A 183 14.13 -2.40 -13.44
N GLU A 184 13.01 -2.59 -12.73
CA GLU A 184 12.13 -1.47 -12.33
C GLU A 184 12.85 -0.51 -11.37
N VAL A 185 13.53 -1.04 -10.38
CA VAL A 185 14.31 -0.24 -9.43
C VAL A 185 15.46 0.49 -10.12
N GLU A 186 16.18 -0.19 -11.01
CA GLU A 186 17.27 0.39 -11.77
C GLU A 186 16.80 1.49 -12.71
N MET A 187 15.62 1.33 -13.34
CA MET A 187 15.03 2.37 -14.19
C MET A 187 14.75 3.64 -13.39
N ILE A 188 14.16 3.50 -12.21
CA ILE A 188 13.89 4.64 -11.32
C ILE A 188 15.20 5.23 -10.79
N ARG A 189 16.19 4.38 -10.45
CA ARG A 189 17.53 4.81 -10.03
C ARG A 189 18.21 5.67 -11.08
N ARG A 190 18.12 5.32 -12.35
CA ARG A 190 18.71 6.11 -13.46
C ARG A 190 18.13 7.53 -13.53
N LYS A 191 16.82 7.69 -13.21
CA LYS A 191 16.16 9.01 -13.20
C LYS A 191 16.44 9.81 -11.91
N LEU A 192 16.42 9.18 -10.75
CA LEU A 192 16.60 9.84 -9.45
C LEU A 192 18.08 10.02 -9.04
N GLY A 193 19.01 9.30 -9.66
CA GLY A 193 20.44 9.32 -9.28
C GLY A 193 20.69 8.54 -7.98
N THR A 194 21.93 8.67 -7.46
CA THR A 194 22.43 7.90 -6.30
C THR A 194 22.23 8.63 -4.97
N GLY A 195 21.83 9.91 -4.99
CA GLY A 195 21.66 10.76 -3.79
C GLY A 195 20.40 10.43 -2.96
N ILE A 196 19.44 9.71 -3.55
CA ILE A 196 18.15 9.37 -2.92
C ILE A 196 18.10 7.87 -2.64
N ARG A 197 17.72 7.47 -1.41
CA ARG A 197 17.49 6.07 -1.08
C ARG A 197 16.23 5.55 -1.76
N LEU A 198 16.31 4.37 -2.36
CA LEU A 198 15.17 3.66 -2.92
C LEU A 198 14.76 2.53 -1.98
N ILE A 199 13.52 2.61 -1.51
CA ILE A 199 12.92 1.63 -0.61
C ILE A 199 11.92 0.82 -1.43
N ALA A 200 12.27 -0.41 -1.82
CA ALA A 200 11.39 -1.25 -2.62
C ALA A 200 10.28 -1.85 -1.76
N LYS A 201 9.02 -1.54 -2.09
CA LYS A 201 7.86 -2.13 -1.42
C LYS A 201 7.50 -3.45 -2.11
N ILE A 202 7.53 -4.53 -1.33
CA ILE A 202 7.17 -5.87 -1.79
C ILE A 202 5.72 -6.12 -1.42
N GLU A 203 4.88 -6.20 -2.45
CA GLU A 203 3.43 -6.22 -2.35
C GLU A 203 2.78 -7.31 -3.21
N THR A 204 3.58 -8.09 -3.97
CA THR A 204 3.09 -9.14 -4.88
C THR A 204 3.89 -10.43 -4.75
N LEU A 205 3.31 -11.56 -5.19
CA LEU A 205 3.99 -12.85 -5.23
C LEU A 205 5.28 -12.77 -6.08
N LYS A 206 5.22 -12.10 -7.22
CA LYS A 206 6.39 -11.92 -8.09
C LYS A 206 7.50 -11.11 -7.42
N GLY A 207 7.15 -10.09 -6.62
CA GLY A 207 8.12 -9.37 -5.80
C GLY A 207 8.78 -10.26 -4.75
N VAL A 208 8.00 -11.17 -4.12
CA VAL A 208 8.55 -12.18 -3.18
C VAL A 208 9.52 -13.13 -3.89
N GLU A 209 9.16 -13.64 -5.06
CA GLU A 209 10.00 -14.56 -5.83
C GLU A 209 11.33 -13.91 -6.30
N ASN A 210 11.30 -12.60 -6.56
CA ASN A 210 12.46 -11.85 -7.04
C ASN A 210 13.22 -11.09 -5.94
N ILE A 211 12.91 -11.33 -4.66
CA ILE A 211 13.43 -10.52 -3.53
C ILE A 211 14.95 -10.37 -3.55
N ASP A 212 15.70 -11.43 -3.81
CA ASP A 212 17.17 -11.39 -3.80
C ASP A 212 17.73 -10.44 -4.87
N LYS A 213 17.13 -10.44 -6.07
CA LYS A 213 17.50 -9.53 -7.16
C LYS A 213 17.13 -8.08 -6.84
N ILE A 214 15.92 -7.87 -6.27
CA ILE A 214 15.44 -6.55 -5.88
C ILE A 214 16.32 -5.96 -4.77
N MET A 215 16.69 -6.77 -3.76
CA MET A 215 17.56 -6.33 -2.67
C MET A 215 18.94 -5.84 -3.15
N ASN A 216 19.48 -6.43 -4.20
CA ASN A 216 20.80 -6.05 -4.72
C ASN A 216 20.84 -4.64 -5.32
N VAL A 217 19.72 -4.13 -5.81
CA VAL A 217 19.59 -2.83 -6.49
C VAL A 217 18.84 -1.78 -5.68
N SER A 218 18.19 -2.18 -4.59
CA SER A 218 17.49 -1.31 -3.65
C SER A 218 18.37 -0.96 -2.46
N ASP A 219 18.19 0.22 -1.86
CA ASP A 219 18.89 0.57 -0.63
C ASP A 219 18.24 -0.12 0.59
N GLU A 220 16.91 -0.15 0.62
CA GLU A 220 16.12 -0.73 1.70
C GLU A 220 14.87 -1.44 1.13
N ILE A 221 14.24 -2.28 1.93
CA ILE A 221 13.03 -3.03 1.56
C ILE A 221 11.87 -2.62 2.48
N MET A 222 10.63 -2.66 1.98
CA MET A 222 9.43 -2.54 2.80
C MET A 222 8.48 -3.72 2.51
N ILE A 223 8.22 -4.53 3.52
CA ILE A 223 7.21 -5.58 3.49
C ILE A 223 5.86 -4.91 3.74
N ALA A 224 5.15 -4.55 2.67
CA ALA A 224 3.90 -3.80 2.74
C ALA A 224 2.71 -4.77 2.79
N ARG A 225 2.41 -5.23 4.00
CA ARG A 225 1.52 -6.37 4.30
C ARG A 225 0.08 -6.20 3.82
N GLY A 226 -0.40 -4.96 3.66
CA GLY A 226 -1.76 -4.70 3.19
C GLY A 226 -2.02 -5.25 1.79
N ASP A 227 -1.31 -4.75 0.80
CA ASP A 227 -1.43 -5.22 -0.58
C ASP A 227 -0.78 -6.62 -0.77
N LEU A 228 0.26 -6.97 0.02
CA LEU A 228 0.88 -8.29 -0.03
C LEU A 228 -0.14 -9.40 0.31
N LEU A 229 -0.97 -9.21 1.33
CA LEU A 229 -2.02 -10.15 1.69
C LEU A 229 -2.99 -10.39 0.53
N ILE A 230 -3.41 -9.31 -0.13
CA ILE A 230 -4.36 -9.37 -1.25
C ILE A 230 -3.74 -10.11 -2.44
N ASN A 231 -2.47 -9.85 -2.73
CA ASN A 231 -1.81 -10.38 -3.92
C ASN A 231 -1.21 -11.78 -3.74
N THR A 232 -1.01 -12.23 -2.50
CA THR A 232 -0.51 -13.59 -2.21
C THR A 232 -1.60 -14.53 -1.71
N GLY A 233 -2.73 -14.01 -1.25
CA GLY A 233 -3.81 -14.77 -0.61
C GLY A 233 -3.48 -15.23 0.81
N TYR A 234 -4.51 -15.63 1.55
CA TYR A 234 -4.38 -16.05 2.97
C TYR A 234 -3.42 -17.22 3.17
N GLU A 235 -3.40 -18.17 2.24
CA GLU A 235 -2.61 -19.40 2.34
C GLU A 235 -1.10 -19.15 2.29
N PHE A 236 -0.67 -18.15 1.52
CA PHE A 236 0.75 -17.89 1.31
C PHE A 236 1.27 -16.66 2.07
N PHE A 237 0.39 -15.77 2.52
CA PHE A 237 0.76 -14.48 3.11
C PHE A 237 1.78 -14.57 4.26
N ALA A 238 1.49 -15.38 5.28
CA ALA A 238 2.38 -15.53 6.43
C ALA A 238 3.75 -16.10 6.03
N ARG A 239 3.76 -17.06 5.11
CA ARG A 239 4.99 -17.63 4.55
C ARG A 239 5.77 -16.57 3.77
N ALA A 240 5.10 -15.76 2.95
CA ALA A 240 5.73 -14.66 2.21
C ALA A 240 6.40 -13.65 3.15
N CYS A 241 5.72 -13.21 4.21
CA CYS A 241 6.29 -12.32 5.21
C CYS A 241 7.57 -12.90 5.84
N ASN A 242 7.52 -14.17 6.26
CA ASN A 242 8.66 -14.85 6.87
C ASN A 242 9.83 -15.01 5.88
N MET A 243 9.57 -15.38 4.63
CA MET A 243 10.60 -15.49 3.58
C MET A 243 11.29 -14.14 3.35
N LEU A 244 10.53 -13.06 3.22
CA LEU A 244 11.06 -11.73 3.01
C LEU A 244 11.92 -11.26 4.18
N SER A 245 11.43 -11.43 5.43
CA SER A 245 12.18 -11.09 6.63
C SER A 245 13.50 -11.90 6.73
N ALA A 246 13.42 -13.21 6.51
CA ALA A 246 14.61 -14.08 6.56
C ALA A 246 15.64 -13.71 5.48
N SER A 247 15.22 -13.39 4.26
CA SER A 247 16.11 -12.92 3.19
C SER A 247 16.80 -11.60 3.57
N CYS A 248 16.03 -10.63 4.10
CA CYS A 248 16.58 -9.34 4.54
C CYS A 248 17.58 -9.50 5.70
N GLU A 249 17.23 -10.29 6.72
CA GLU A 249 18.15 -10.56 7.87
C GLU A 249 19.42 -11.25 7.41
N LYS A 250 19.33 -12.28 6.58
CA LYS A 250 20.48 -12.98 6.00
C LYS A 250 21.40 -12.05 5.21
N ALA A 251 20.81 -11.13 4.43
CA ALA A 251 21.57 -10.15 3.65
C ALA A 251 22.02 -8.94 4.48
N LYS A 252 21.64 -8.84 5.76
CA LYS A 252 21.82 -7.65 6.61
C LYS A 252 21.27 -6.38 5.96
N LYS A 253 20.18 -6.53 5.18
CA LYS A 253 19.50 -5.45 4.48
C LYS A 253 18.51 -4.78 5.42
N LYS A 254 18.60 -3.45 5.56
CA LYS A 254 17.59 -2.67 6.29
C LYS A 254 16.22 -2.86 5.65
N TYR A 255 15.20 -3.10 6.48
CA TYR A 255 13.85 -3.24 5.99
C TYR A 255 12.78 -2.73 6.97
N TYR A 256 11.58 -2.55 6.47
CA TYR A 256 10.41 -2.08 7.20
C TYR A 256 9.30 -3.11 7.14
N ILE A 257 8.61 -3.31 8.24
CA ILE A 257 7.36 -4.08 8.29
C ILE A 257 6.22 -3.09 8.46
N ALA A 258 5.33 -3.06 7.47
CA ALA A 258 4.26 -2.07 7.38
C ALA A 258 2.87 -2.71 7.30
N THR A 259 1.87 -2.01 7.82
CA THR A 259 0.45 -2.36 7.86
C THR A 259 0.07 -3.42 8.88
N GLY A 260 -1.03 -3.18 9.59
CA GLY A 260 -1.65 -4.13 10.51
C GLY A 260 -0.99 -4.24 11.89
N ILE A 261 -0.01 -3.38 12.22
CA ILE A 261 0.63 -3.38 13.54
C ILE A 261 -0.30 -2.68 14.54
N LEU A 262 -0.62 -3.36 15.66
CA LEU A 262 -1.53 -2.88 16.70
C LEU A 262 -2.87 -2.36 16.14
N GLU A 263 -3.47 -3.09 15.22
CA GLU A 263 -4.70 -2.68 14.56
C GLU A 263 -5.91 -2.72 15.50
N SER A 264 -6.02 -3.76 16.34
CA SER A 264 -7.10 -3.89 17.31
C SER A 264 -7.04 -2.84 18.42
N PHE A 265 -5.84 -2.37 18.79
CA PHE A 265 -5.66 -1.29 19.75
C PHE A 265 -6.49 -0.05 19.42
N ARG A 266 -6.65 0.25 18.15
CA ARG A 266 -7.41 1.42 17.65
C ARG A 266 -8.91 1.21 17.66
N ILE A 267 -9.36 -0.04 17.49
CA ILE A 267 -10.76 -0.43 17.39
C ILE A 267 -11.33 -0.68 18.78
N GLU A 268 -10.56 -1.34 19.65
CA GLU A 268 -11.01 -1.86 20.93
C GLU A 268 -10.58 -1.03 22.15
N ASN A 269 -10.83 0.29 22.12
CA ASN A 269 -10.62 1.17 23.28
C ASN A 269 -9.22 1.07 23.91
N MET A 270 -8.16 1.10 23.08
CA MET A 270 -6.77 1.09 23.52
C MET A 270 -6.31 -0.24 24.14
N LYS A 271 -6.91 -1.36 23.74
CA LYS A 271 -6.50 -2.68 24.18
C LYS A 271 -5.91 -3.48 23.00
N PRO A 272 -4.60 -3.74 22.98
CA PRO A 272 -4.02 -4.64 21.98
C PRO A 272 -4.47 -6.07 22.24
N SER A 273 -4.64 -6.84 21.19
CA SER A 273 -4.87 -8.28 21.30
C SER A 273 -3.60 -9.00 21.77
N ARG A 274 -3.77 -10.21 22.33
CA ARG A 274 -2.63 -11.05 22.72
C ARG A 274 -1.71 -11.39 21.55
N SER A 275 -2.30 -11.62 20.38
CA SER A 275 -1.55 -11.90 19.15
C SER A 275 -0.71 -10.72 18.69
N GLU A 276 -1.21 -9.49 18.81
CA GLU A 276 -0.44 -8.28 18.48
C GLU A 276 0.71 -8.03 19.43
N LEU A 277 0.55 -8.31 20.73
CA LEU A 277 1.65 -8.22 21.68
C LEU A 277 2.76 -9.26 21.38
N CYS A 278 2.36 -10.48 21.03
CA CYS A 278 3.31 -11.50 20.59
C CYS A 278 3.99 -11.12 19.27
N GLU A 279 3.25 -10.54 18.34
CA GLU A 279 3.79 -10.04 17.07
C GLU A 279 4.88 -8.99 17.31
N ILE A 280 4.58 -7.96 18.11
CA ILE A 280 5.55 -6.90 18.41
C ILE A 280 6.82 -7.48 19.05
N TYR A 281 6.66 -8.35 20.04
CA TYR A 281 7.80 -9.01 20.66
C TYR A 281 8.66 -9.77 19.64
N ASN A 282 8.03 -10.51 18.73
CA ASN A 282 8.73 -11.24 17.68
C ASN A 282 9.41 -10.29 16.68
N LEU A 283 8.79 -9.14 16.35
CA LEU A 283 9.39 -8.16 15.45
C LEU A 283 10.66 -7.54 16.02
N PHE A 284 10.77 -7.41 17.34
CA PHE A 284 12.00 -6.95 18.00
C PHE A 284 13.15 -7.97 17.99
N GLN A 285 12.88 -9.22 17.62
CA GLN A 285 13.96 -10.21 17.43
C GLN A 285 14.74 -10.01 16.13
N TYR A 286 14.18 -9.23 15.19
CA TYR A 286 14.87 -8.87 13.96
C TYR A 286 15.83 -7.69 14.18
N THR A 287 17.04 -7.81 13.65
CA THR A 287 18.11 -6.81 13.88
C THR A 287 18.11 -5.69 12.85
N ASN A 288 17.52 -5.95 11.66
CA ASN A 288 17.52 -5.02 10.54
C ASN A 288 16.13 -4.44 10.23
N ALA A 289 15.11 -4.78 11.04
CA ALA A 289 13.73 -4.36 10.83
C ALA A 289 13.38 -3.10 11.61
N ASP A 290 12.60 -2.20 10.97
CA ASP A 290 11.83 -1.15 11.63
C ASP A 290 10.33 -1.41 11.43
N MET A 291 9.51 -1.00 12.38
CA MET A 291 8.04 -1.05 12.25
C MET A 291 7.48 0.25 11.69
N VAL A 292 6.57 0.16 10.73
CA VAL A 292 5.80 1.31 10.23
C VAL A 292 4.40 1.28 10.83
N ILE A 293 4.11 2.24 11.70
CA ILE A 293 2.87 2.33 12.45
C ILE A 293 2.00 3.45 11.88
N GLU A 294 0.74 3.16 11.65
CA GLU A 294 -0.23 4.13 11.17
C GLU A 294 -0.81 4.96 12.33
N HIS A 295 -0.29 6.17 12.54
CA HIS A 295 -0.79 7.07 13.58
C HIS A 295 -2.15 7.72 13.27
N ASN A 296 -2.45 7.93 11.98
CA ASN A 296 -3.67 8.61 11.51
C ASN A 296 -4.96 7.90 11.92
N LYS A 297 -4.86 6.65 12.35
CA LYS A 297 -5.97 5.88 12.88
C LYS A 297 -6.14 6.06 14.40
N CYS A 298 -5.20 6.68 15.11
CA CYS A 298 -5.37 7.13 16.48
C CYS A 298 -6.17 8.45 16.49
N ARG A 299 -7.27 8.48 17.24
CA ARG A 299 -8.19 9.64 17.27
C ARG A 299 -7.73 10.72 18.23
N THR A 300 -6.89 10.39 19.20
CA THR A 300 -6.44 11.31 20.26
C THR A 300 -4.94 11.20 20.46
N LYS A 301 -4.31 12.28 20.99
CA LYS A 301 -2.92 12.28 21.41
C LYS A 301 -2.61 11.19 22.44
N LEU A 302 -3.53 10.99 23.39
CA LEU A 302 -3.40 9.96 24.41
C LEU A 302 -3.26 8.57 23.79
N GLN A 303 -4.02 8.27 22.74
CA GLN A 303 -3.89 7.00 22.01
C GLN A 303 -2.53 6.83 21.35
N VAL A 304 -1.94 7.89 20.80
CA VAL A 304 -0.60 7.83 20.20
C VAL A 304 0.46 7.58 21.28
N VAL A 305 0.40 8.30 22.39
CA VAL A 305 1.33 8.12 23.50
C VAL A 305 1.25 6.70 24.05
N GLU A 306 0.03 6.18 24.29
CA GLU A 306 -0.14 4.84 24.81
C GLU A 306 0.29 3.75 23.83
N LEU A 307 0.08 3.96 22.52
CA LEU A 307 0.59 3.09 21.46
C LEU A 307 2.13 2.95 21.55
N LEU A 308 2.83 4.08 21.63
CA LEU A 308 4.29 4.11 21.73
C LEU A 308 4.77 3.50 23.07
N ASN A 309 4.07 3.78 24.16
CA ASN A 309 4.36 3.18 25.48
C ASN A 309 4.23 1.66 25.47
N ILE A 310 3.22 1.11 24.81
CA ILE A 310 3.05 -0.35 24.66
C ILE A 310 4.24 -0.94 23.91
N ILE A 311 4.63 -0.33 22.80
CA ILE A 311 5.76 -0.80 22.00
C ILE A 311 7.03 -0.78 22.83
N ASN A 312 7.32 0.32 23.52
CA ASN A 312 8.51 0.46 24.36
C ASN A 312 8.51 -0.55 25.53
N LYS A 313 7.37 -0.80 26.16
CA LYS A 313 7.24 -1.79 27.24
C LYS A 313 7.42 -3.23 26.77
N VAL A 314 7.02 -3.55 25.54
CA VAL A 314 7.21 -4.89 24.96
C VAL A 314 8.66 -5.10 24.52
N HIS A 315 9.33 -4.01 24.14
CA HIS A 315 10.76 -4.07 23.81
C HIS A 315 11.64 -4.38 25.04
N GLY A 316 11.24 -3.97 26.25
CA GLY A 316 12.01 -4.08 27.50
C GLY A 316 12.89 -2.87 27.70
#